data_9e996f31d0ae73a0a06bf267360d5c85
#
_entry.id   9e996f31d0ae73a0a06bf267360d5c85
#
_cell.length_a   1.000
_cell.length_b   1.000
_cell.length_c   1.000
_cell.angle_alpha   90.00
_cell.angle_beta   90.00
_cell.angle_gamma   90.00
#
_symmetry.space_group_name_H-M   'P 1'
#
loop_
_entity.id
_entity.type
_entity.pdbx_description
1 polymer ?
#
loop_
_entity_poly.entity_id
_entity_poly.type
_entity_poly.pdbx_seq_one_letter_code
_entity_poly.pdbx_strand_id
1 'polypeptide(L)'
;MKSKKMLREILADGGAVVLPTETVYGLFAKALDESAVNHVYELKNRPRDKAMNLNVSSYEDILSYSKEQPDYLKKIYDAFLPGPLTIILKANDQVPKWINSGLATVGFRLPDHPVTRELIQAEGPLIGPSANKSGKASGRYFDQIRDQFDFQVTGYQDDDALLGVDSTILDLSGNKVKILRQGSITQEDILAKLPKISFEEV
;
A
#
# COMPACT_ATOMS: atom_id res chain seq x y z
N MET A 1 -0.40 -22.54 -5.83
CA MET A 1 0.18 -21.25 -6.24
C MET A 1 -0.27 -20.92 -7.66
N LYS A 2 -0.79 -19.72 -7.90
CA LYS A 2 -1.22 -19.28 -9.25
C LYS A 2 -0.03 -18.71 -10.02
N SER A 3 -0.03 -18.90 -11.35
CA SER A 3 0.98 -18.24 -12.18
C SER A 3 0.75 -16.72 -12.25
N LYS A 4 1.80 -15.94 -12.51
CA LYS A 4 1.68 -14.48 -12.70
C LYS A 4 0.65 -14.12 -13.78
N LYS A 5 0.57 -14.90 -14.85
CA LYS A 5 -0.43 -14.71 -15.90
C LYS A 5 -1.86 -14.83 -15.36
N MET A 6 -2.16 -15.87 -14.58
CA MET A 6 -3.49 -16.03 -13.99
C MET A 6 -3.83 -14.91 -12.98
N LEU A 7 -2.84 -14.43 -12.23
CA LEU A 7 -3.06 -13.30 -11.28
C LEU A 7 -3.37 -12.01 -12.03
N ARG A 8 -2.72 -11.75 -13.17
CA ARG A 8 -3.05 -10.63 -14.05
C ARG A 8 -4.46 -10.72 -14.60
N GLU A 9 -4.86 -11.89 -15.07
CA GLU A 9 -6.22 -12.14 -15.57
C GLU A 9 -7.26 -11.84 -14.47
N ILE A 10 -7.04 -12.32 -13.23
CA ILE A 10 -7.94 -12.03 -12.10
C ILE A 10 -8.02 -10.52 -11.82
N LEU A 11 -6.89 -9.81 -11.80
CA LEU A 11 -6.86 -8.36 -11.59
C LEU A 11 -7.56 -7.62 -12.75
N ALA A 12 -7.34 -8.04 -13.99
CA ALA A 12 -7.95 -7.45 -15.17
C ALA A 12 -9.48 -7.59 -15.16
N ASP A 13 -9.98 -8.70 -14.63
CA ASP A 13 -11.42 -9.00 -14.49
C ASP A 13 -12.05 -8.36 -13.24
N GLY A 14 -11.35 -7.46 -12.53
CA GLY A 14 -11.85 -6.77 -11.34
C GLY A 14 -11.81 -7.60 -10.05
N GLY A 15 -11.10 -8.73 -10.08
CA GLY A 15 -10.90 -9.57 -8.89
C GLY A 15 -9.80 -9.05 -7.96
N ALA A 16 -9.67 -9.72 -6.81
CA ALA A 16 -8.65 -9.45 -5.82
C ALA A 16 -7.67 -10.62 -5.67
N VAL A 17 -6.39 -10.32 -5.43
CA VAL A 17 -5.32 -11.31 -5.27
C VAL A 17 -4.48 -11.01 -4.02
N VAL A 18 -4.06 -12.06 -3.33
CA VAL A 18 -3.11 -11.96 -2.21
C VAL A 18 -1.70 -12.00 -2.76
N LEU A 19 -0.91 -10.96 -2.47
CA LEU A 19 0.48 -10.86 -2.93
C LEU A 19 1.41 -10.57 -1.74
N PRO A 20 2.60 -11.17 -1.73
CA PRO A 20 3.62 -10.86 -0.73
C PRO A 20 4.22 -9.47 -0.97
N THR A 21 4.62 -8.85 0.13
CA THR A 21 5.48 -7.67 0.14
C THR A 21 6.66 -7.95 1.05
N GLU A 22 7.58 -7.01 1.22
CA GLU A 22 8.66 -7.12 2.21
C GLU A 22 8.16 -7.01 3.66
N THR A 23 6.92 -6.56 3.88
CA THR A 23 6.32 -6.39 5.23
C THR A 23 5.38 -7.52 5.59
N VAL A 24 4.18 -7.52 5.01
CA VAL A 24 3.11 -8.50 5.20
C VAL A 24 2.43 -8.75 3.86
N TYR A 25 1.64 -9.81 3.76
CA TYR A 25 0.78 -10.00 2.59
C TYR A 25 -0.24 -8.87 2.46
N GLY A 26 -0.45 -8.40 1.23
CA GLY A 26 -1.53 -7.48 0.87
C GLY A 26 -2.63 -8.17 0.08
N LEU A 27 -3.86 -7.66 0.17
CA LEU A 27 -4.97 -8.03 -0.69
C LEU A 27 -5.12 -6.95 -1.76
N PHE A 28 -4.66 -7.25 -2.98
CA PHE A 28 -4.51 -6.30 -4.07
C PHE A 28 -5.67 -6.38 -5.06
N ALA A 29 -6.13 -5.23 -5.53
CA ALA A 29 -7.10 -5.09 -6.60
C ALA A 29 -6.86 -3.78 -7.37
N LYS A 30 -7.42 -3.65 -8.59
CA LYS A 30 -7.28 -2.42 -9.39
C LYS A 30 -7.86 -1.22 -8.65
N ALA A 31 -7.03 -0.21 -8.41
CA ALA A 31 -7.43 0.98 -7.65
C ALA A 31 -8.44 1.85 -8.40
N LEU A 32 -8.35 1.92 -9.72
CA LEU A 32 -9.20 2.74 -10.56
C LEU A 32 -10.51 2.03 -10.99
N ASP A 33 -10.72 0.80 -10.53
CA ASP A 33 -11.96 0.05 -10.70
C ASP A 33 -12.73 0.07 -9.37
N GLU A 34 -13.82 0.85 -9.33
CA GLU A 34 -14.65 0.99 -8.12
C GLU A 34 -15.21 -0.34 -7.64
N SER A 35 -15.60 -1.24 -8.55
CA SER A 35 -16.17 -2.53 -8.20
C SER A 35 -15.12 -3.44 -7.57
N ALA A 36 -13.89 -3.43 -8.09
CA ALA A 36 -12.77 -4.17 -7.53
C ALA A 36 -12.39 -3.67 -6.12
N VAL A 37 -12.37 -2.34 -5.91
CA VAL A 37 -12.13 -1.74 -4.60
C VAL A 37 -13.24 -2.11 -3.62
N ASN A 38 -14.51 -2.03 -4.03
CA ASN A 38 -15.66 -2.43 -3.22
C ASN A 38 -15.60 -3.89 -2.81
N HIS A 39 -15.22 -4.77 -3.73
CA HIS A 39 -15.01 -6.19 -3.45
C HIS A 39 -13.97 -6.45 -2.34
N VAL A 40 -12.86 -5.69 -2.33
CA VAL A 40 -11.87 -5.78 -1.24
C VAL A 40 -12.44 -5.31 0.10
N TYR A 41 -13.23 -4.24 0.13
CA TYR A 41 -13.90 -3.81 1.36
C TYR A 41 -14.81 -4.90 1.92
N GLU A 42 -15.59 -5.56 1.05
CA GLU A 42 -16.51 -6.65 1.41
C GLU A 42 -15.75 -7.88 1.93
N LEU A 43 -14.77 -8.38 1.18
CA LEU A 43 -13.93 -9.51 1.60
C LEU A 43 -13.31 -9.30 2.99
N LYS A 44 -12.86 -8.07 3.27
CA LYS A 44 -12.21 -7.73 4.54
C LYS A 44 -13.18 -7.40 5.66
N ASN A 45 -14.48 -7.23 5.40
CA ASN A 45 -15.41 -6.55 6.33
C ASN A 45 -14.82 -5.22 6.84
N ARG A 46 -14.24 -4.43 5.90
CA ARG A 46 -13.55 -3.19 6.24
C ARG A 46 -14.56 -2.04 6.31
N PRO A 47 -14.54 -1.21 7.38
CA PRO A 47 -15.32 0.03 7.43
C PRO A 47 -14.96 0.96 6.27
N ARG A 48 -15.98 1.58 5.65
CA ARG A 48 -15.80 2.45 4.47
C ARG A 48 -15.10 3.77 4.77
N ASP A 49 -15.06 4.20 6.01
CA ASP A 49 -14.33 5.37 6.50
C ASP A 49 -12.81 5.13 6.60
N LYS A 50 -12.37 3.86 6.54
CA LYS A 50 -10.95 3.52 6.50
C LYS A 50 -10.42 3.53 5.08
N ALA A 51 -9.78 4.64 4.69
CA ALA A 51 -9.16 4.83 3.38
C ALA A 51 -8.22 3.69 2.98
N MET A 52 -8.06 3.50 1.67
CA MET A 52 -7.03 2.64 1.06
C MET A 52 -5.85 3.50 0.60
N ASN A 53 -4.70 2.85 0.43
CA ASN A 53 -3.51 3.44 -0.18
C ASN A 53 -3.38 3.00 -1.64
N LEU A 54 -2.68 3.81 -2.44
CA LEU A 54 -2.24 3.46 -3.77
C LEU A 54 -0.88 2.75 -3.69
N ASN A 55 -0.79 1.53 -4.19
CA ASN A 55 0.47 0.88 -4.47
C ASN A 55 0.83 1.17 -5.92
N VAL A 56 1.99 1.80 -6.11
CA VAL A 56 2.43 2.36 -7.38
C VAL A 56 3.77 1.74 -7.82
N SER A 57 4.16 1.94 -9.06
CA SER A 57 5.37 1.37 -9.63
C SER A 57 6.52 2.36 -9.81
N SER A 58 6.24 3.66 -9.72
CA SER A 58 7.21 4.72 -10.00
C SER A 58 6.99 5.97 -9.15
N TYR A 59 8.00 6.86 -9.17
CA TYR A 59 7.88 8.21 -8.59
C TYR A 59 6.85 9.06 -9.34
N GLU A 60 6.81 8.92 -10.65
CA GLU A 60 5.90 9.61 -11.55
C GLU A 60 4.44 9.29 -11.23
N ASP A 61 4.15 8.03 -10.84
CA ASP A 61 2.81 7.65 -10.36
C ASP A 61 2.40 8.44 -9.11
N ILE A 62 3.34 8.63 -8.15
CA ILE A 62 3.08 9.43 -6.96
C ILE A 62 2.72 10.87 -7.33
N LEU A 63 3.48 11.47 -8.26
CA LEU A 63 3.23 12.84 -8.73
C LEU A 63 1.87 12.94 -9.46
N SER A 64 1.48 11.90 -10.20
CA SER A 64 0.23 11.88 -10.97
C SER A 64 -1.03 11.91 -10.10
N TYR A 65 -0.96 11.42 -8.85
CA TYR A 65 -2.09 11.34 -7.93
C TYR A 65 -1.99 12.29 -6.73
N SER A 66 -0.94 13.11 -6.66
CA SER A 66 -0.72 14.03 -5.55
C SER A 66 -0.53 15.48 -6.04
N LYS A 67 -0.61 16.42 -5.11
CA LYS A 67 -0.34 17.85 -5.35
C LYS A 67 0.39 18.47 -4.18
N GLU A 68 1.00 19.65 -4.41
CA GLU A 68 1.70 20.42 -3.37
C GLU A 68 2.74 19.56 -2.62
N GLN A 69 3.51 18.76 -3.37
CA GLN A 69 4.51 17.87 -2.79
C GLN A 69 5.63 18.68 -2.14
N PRO A 70 6.16 18.25 -0.97
CA PRO A 70 7.31 18.91 -0.38
C PRO A 70 8.57 18.71 -1.22
N ASP A 71 9.45 19.70 -1.27
CA ASP A 71 10.68 19.71 -2.08
C ASP A 71 11.61 18.52 -1.78
N TYR A 72 11.51 17.95 -0.59
CA TYR A 72 12.30 16.79 -0.16
C TYR A 72 11.66 15.43 -0.51
N LEU A 73 10.47 15.39 -1.13
CA LEU A 73 9.77 14.13 -1.45
C LEU A 73 10.65 13.16 -2.25
N LYS A 74 11.37 13.67 -3.27
CA LYS A 74 12.26 12.83 -4.09
C LYS A 74 13.35 12.16 -3.26
N LYS A 75 13.88 12.85 -2.26
CA LYS A 75 14.92 12.29 -1.36
C LYS A 75 14.36 11.20 -0.45
N ILE A 76 13.11 11.36 0.04
CA ILE A 76 12.41 10.30 0.79
C ILE A 76 12.20 9.07 -0.11
N TYR A 77 11.71 9.30 -1.32
CA TYR A 77 11.49 8.24 -2.31
C TYR A 77 12.79 7.46 -2.57
N ASP A 78 13.87 8.13 -2.93
CA ASP A 78 15.14 7.49 -3.28
C ASP A 78 15.80 6.76 -2.10
N ALA A 79 15.54 7.21 -0.87
CA ALA A 79 16.11 6.61 0.32
C ALA A 79 15.36 5.37 0.82
N PHE A 80 14.04 5.30 0.63
CA PHE A 80 13.19 4.33 1.32
C PHE A 80 12.22 3.55 0.42
N LEU A 81 12.13 3.86 -0.87
CA LEU A 81 11.26 3.17 -1.81
C LEU A 81 12.04 2.61 -3.01
N PRO A 82 11.73 1.38 -3.46
CA PRO A 82 10.73 0.47 -2.91
C PRO A 82 11.09 0.02 -1.49
N GLY A 83 10.07 -0.19 -0.64
CA GLY A 83 10.33 -0.61 0.74
C GLY A 83 9.19 -0.36 1.73
N PRO A 84 9.48 -0.57 3.04
CA PRO A 84 8.48 -0.61 4.11
C PRO A 84 8.03 0.79 4.57
N LEU A 85 7.81 1.72 3.64
CA LEU A 85 7.32 3.06 3.89
C LEU A 85 6.02 3.32 3.12
N THR A 86 5.03 3.86 3.80
CA THR A 86 3.83 4.46 3.21
C THR A 86 3.92 5.97 3.39
N ILE A 87 3.81 6.72 2.31
CA ILE A 87 3.88 8.20 2.29
C ILE A 87 2.48 8.74 2.08
N ILE A 88 2.00 9.63 2.96
CA ILE A 88 0.73 10.34 2.78
C ILE A 88 1.02 11.73 2.24
N LEU A 89 0.34 12.08 1.15
CA LEU A 89 0.41 13.37 0.46
C LEU A 89 -0.98 13.95 0.24
N LYS A 90 -1.07 15.24 -0.09
CA LYS A 90 -2.31 15.84 -0.56
C LYS A 90 -2.75 15.18 -1.88
N ALA A 91 -3.98 14.68 -1.90
CA ALA A 91 -4.57 14.10 -3.10
C ALA A 91 -4.92 15.19 -4.12
N ASN A 92 -4.70 14.91 -5.40
CA ASN A 92 -5.28 15.73 -6.47
C ASN A 92 -6.61 15.12 -6.97
N ASP A 93 -7.21 15.75 -7.97
CA ASP A 93 -8.54 15.38 -8.48
C ASP A 93 -8.54 14.04 -9.27
N GLN A 94 -7.36 13.45 -9.53
CA GLN A 94 -7.24 12.15 -10.17
C GLN A 94 -7.47 10.98 -9.19
N VAL A 95 -7.46 11.25 -7.87
CA VAL A 95 -7.71 10.22 -6.85
C VAL A 95 -9.21 10.03 -6.67
N PRO A 96 -9.77 8.86 -7.06
CA PRO A 96 -11.18 8.56 -6.84
C PRO A 96 -11.54 8.49 -5.36
N LYS A 97 -12.72 9.00 -5.00
CA LYS A 97 -13.19 9.04 -3.60
C LYS A 97 -13.36 7.65 -2.97
N TRP A 98 -13.60 6.62 -3.77
CA TRP A 98 -13.70 5.24 -3.27
C TRP A 98 -12.37 4.67 -2.77
N ILE A 99 -11.21 5.29 -3.12
CA ILE A 99 -9.89 4.90 -2.63
C ILE A 99 -9.63 5.55 -1.27
N ASN A 100 -9.69 6.88 -1.20
CA ASN A 100 -9.28 7.65 -0.02
C ASN A 100 -10.44 8.07 0.89
N SER A 101 -11.63 7.50 0.70
CA SER A 101 -12.83 7.83 1.47
C SER A 101 -13.20 9.32 1.44
N GLY A 102 -12.85 10.02 0.35
CA GLY A 102 -13.09 11.45 0.17
C GLY A 102 -12.20 12.36 1.02
N LEU A 103 -11.12 11.84 1.62
CA LEU A 103 -10.14 12.64 2.36
C LEU A 103 -9.37 13.57 1.41
N ALA A 104 -8.79 14.65 1.96
CA ALA A 104 -7.91 15.55 1.22
C ALA A 104 -6.53 14.95 0.92
N THR A 105 -6.25 13.75 1.44
CA THR A 105 -4.95 13.08 1.36
C THR A 105 -5.10 11.67 0.78
N VAL A 106 -3.99 11.12 0.30
CA VAL A 106 -3.87 9.74 -0.16
C VAL A 106 -2.50 9.18 0.24
N GLY A 107 -2.47 7.90 0.62
CA GLY A 107 -1.23 7.19 0.92
C GLY A 107 -0.67 6.50 -0.31
N PHE A 108 0.65 6.49 -0.42
CA PHE A 108 1.40 5.82 -1.49
C PHE A 108 2.38 4.82 -0.92
N ARG A 109 2.50 3.67 -1.55
CA ARG A 109 3.50 2.67 -1.27
C ARG A 109 4.09 2.10 -2.56
N LEU A 110 5.35 1.72 -2.52
CA LEU A 110 6.03 0.95 -3.55
C LEU A 110 6.59 -0.31 -2.88
N PRO A 111 5.83 -1.43 -2.89
CA PRO A 111 6.27 -2.67 -2.23
C PRO A 111 7.56 -3.21 -2.85
N ASP A 112 8.46 -3.75 -2.02
CA ASP A 112 9.71 -4.35 -2.50
C ASP A 112 9.59 -5.88 -2.58
N HIS A 113 8.77 -6.34 -3.51
CA HIS A 113 8.69 -7.75 -3.89
C HIS A 113 8.58 -7.87 -5.41
N PRO A 114 9.43 -8.69 -6.07
CA PRO A 114 9.54 -8.67 -7.54
C PRO A 114 8.22 -9.00 -8.25
N VAL A 115 7.49 -10.01 -7.79
CA VAL A 115 6.20 -10.39 -8.40
C VAL A 115 5.15 -9.29 -8.21
N THR A 116 5.06 -8.72 -7.02
CA THR A 116 4.09 -7.65 -6.71
C THR A 116 4.39 -6.39 -7.51
N ARG A 117 5.67 -6.00 -7.63
CA ARG A 117 6.09 -4.86 -8.45
C ARG A 117 5.77 -5.06 -9.93
N GLU A 118 6.04 -6.27 -10.47
CA GLU A 118 5.72 -6.61 -11.86
C GLU A 118 4.23 -6.48 -12.14
N LEU A 119 3.37 -6.96 -11.21
CA LEU A 119 1.93 -6.86 -11.36
C LEU A 119 1.44 -5.41 -11.28
N ILE A 120 1.95 -4.60 -10.36
CA ILE A 120 1.61 -3.17 -10.28
C ILE A 120 2.03 -2.44 -11.56
N GLN A 121 3.24 -2.73 -12.07
CA GLN A 121 3.74 -2.12 -13.31
C GLN A 121 2.88 -2.49 -14.53
N ALA A 122 2.37 -3.73 -14.58
CA ALA A 122 1.60 -4.22 -15.70
C ALA A 122 0.12 -3.77 -15.68
N GLU A 123 -0.47 -3.68 -14.48
CA GLU A 123 -1.91 -3.44 -14.32
C GLU A 123 -2.25 -1.99 -13.90
N GLY A 124 -1.23 -1.16 -13.64
CA GLY A 124 -1.38 0.19 -13.08
C GLY A 124 -1.52 0.18 -11.55
N PRO A 125 -1.89 1.32 -10.95
CA PRO A 125 -2.02 1.43 -9.51
C PRO A 125 -3.01 0.42 -8.93
N LEU A 126 -2.60 -0.24 -7.85
CA LEU A 126 -3.43 -1.18 -7.11
C LEU A 126 -3.70 -0.64 -5.69
N ILE A 127 -4.89 -0.88 -5.15
CA ILE A 127 -5.04 -0.87 -3.70
C ILE A 127 -4.42 -2.15 -3.14
N GLY A 128 -3.98 -2.14 -1.88
CA GLY A 128 -3.33 -3.31 -1.28
C GLY A 128 -3.28 -3.21 0.24
N PRO A 129 -4.44 -3.17 0.94
CA PRO A 129 -4.43 -3.26 2.38
C PRO A 129 -3.88 -4.63 2.82
N SER A 130 -3.42 -4.75 4.06
CA SER A 130 -2.96 -6.03 4.62
C SER A 130 -4.00 -7.14 4.40
N ALA A 131 -3.55 -8.36 4.09
CA ALA A 131 -4.41 -9.49 3.77
C ALA A 131 -4.95 -10.17 5.04
N ASN A 132 -5.90 -9.52 5.71
CA ASN A 132 -6.61 -10.01 6.89
C ASN A 132 -8.04 -9.46 6.91
N LYS A 133 -8.97 -10.17 7.52
CA LYS A 133 -10.28 -9.59 7.88
C LYS A 133 -10.08 -8.46 8.90
N SER A 134 -10.83 -7.37 8.79
CA SER A 134 -10.68 -6.21 9.69
C SER A 134 -10.80 -6.61 11.15
N GLY A 135 -9.87 -6.13 11.98
CA GLY A 135 -9.79 -6.49 13.40
C GLY A 135 -9.08 -7.82 13.70
N LYS A 136 -8.67 -8.57 12.69
CA LYS A 136 -7.81 -9.74 12.84
C LYS A 136 -6.34 -9.36 12.60
N ALA A 137 -5.42 -10.14 13.16
CA ALA A 137 -4.00 -9.98 12.88
C ALA A 137 -3.67 -10.26 11.40
N SER A 138 -2.71 -9.54 10.86
CA SER A 138 -2.15 -9.82 9.52
C SER A 138 -1.55 -11.22 9.52
N GLY A 139 -1.95 -12.06 8.56
CA GLY A 139 -1.39 -13.39 8.43
C GLY A 139 0.07 -13.32 7.98
N ARG A 140 0.93 -14.11 8.63
CA ARG A 140 2.33 -14.26 8.22
C ARG A 140 2.49 -15.31 7.12
N TYR A 141 1.62 -16.31 7.11
CA TYR A 141 1.65 -17.43 6.18
C TYR A 141 0.44 -17.39 5.26
N PHE A 142 0.66 -17.71 3.99
CA PHE A 142 -0.36 -17.66 2.95
C PHE A 142 -1.58 -18.54 3.27
N ASP A 143 -1.36 -19.73 3.82
CA ASP A 143 -2.46 -20.64 4.17
C ASP A 143 -3.34 -20.07 5.31
N GLN A 144 -2.74 -19.41 6.32
CA GLN A 144 -3.50 -18.73 7.38
C GLN A 144 -4.39 -17.61 6.82
N ILE A 145 -3.90 -16.91 5.78
CA ILE A 145 -4.68 -15.87 5.11
C ILE A 145 -5.87 -16.50 4.38
N ARG A 146 -5.63 -17.57 3.63
CA ARG A 146 -6.71 -18.26 2.93
C ARG A 146 -7.80 -18.76 3.89
N ASP A 147 -7.40 -19.30 5.04
CA ASP A 147 -8.34 -19.75 6.09
C ASP A 147 -9.16 -18.57 6.64
N GLN A 148 -8.54 -17.40 6.87
CA GLN A 148 -9.28 -16.21 7.31
C GLN A 148 -10.36 -15.76 6.33
N PHE A 149 -10.14 -15.97 5.04
CA PHE A 149 -11.07 -15.61 3.97
C PHE A 149 -11.94 -16.78 3.49
N ASP A 150 -12.03 -17.88 4.26
CA ASP A 150 -12.84 -19.04 3.92
C ASP A 150 -12.50 -19.58 2.52
N PHE A 151 -11.22 -19.57 2.14
CA PHE A 151 -10.67 -19.95 0.83
C PHE A 151 -11.21 -19.14 -0.37
N GLN A 152 -11.84 -17.99 -0.15
CA GLN A 152 -12.36 -17.14 -1.21
C GLN A 152 -11.28 -16.32 -1.93
N VAL A 153 -10.05 -16.29 -1.40
CA VAL A 153 -8.92 -15.55 -1.99
C VAL A 153 -7.88 -16.49 -2.58
N THR A 154 -7.19 -16.02 -3.60
CA THR A 154 -6.06 -16.70 -4.22
C THR A 154 -4.89 -15.73 -4.39
N GLY A 155 -3.69 -16.22 -4.69
CA GLY A 155 -2.55 -15.34 -4.83
C GLY A 155 -1.24 -16.04 -5.13
N TYR A 156 -0.16 -15.32 -4.85
CA TYR A 156 1.22 -15.79 -4.94
C TYR A 156 1.77 -16.01 -3.53
N GLN A 157 2.28 -17.20 -3.25
CA GLN A 157 2.85 -17.54 -1.95
C GLN A 157 4.37 -17.35 -1.97
N ASP A 158 4.86 -16.56 -1.03
CA ASP A 158 6.28 -16.41 -0.70
C ASP A 158 6.39 -15.98 0.77
N ASP A 159 6.27 -16.96 1.68
CA ASP A 159 6.20 -16.71 3.12
C ASP A 159 7.54 -16.26 3.70
N ASP A 160 8.65 -16.52 3.01
CA ASP A 160 10.01 -16.18 3.44
C ASP A 160 10.38 -14.72 3.14
N ALA A 161 9.65 -14.07 2.23
CA ALA A 161 9.92 -12.68 1.83
C ALA A 161 9.51 -11.65 2.90
N LEU A 162 8.71 -12.02 3.90
CA LEU A 162 8.03 -11.09 4.79
C LEU A 162 8.76 -10.89 6.12
N LEU A 163 8.95 -9.61 6.49
CA LEU A 163 9.46 -9.23 7.82
C LEU A 163 8.42 -9.43 8.93
N GLY A 164 7.12 -9.46 8.59
CA GLY A 164 6.03 -9.62 9.54
C GLY A 164 5.71 -8.35 10.35
N VAL A 165 6.26 -7.21 9.94
CA VAL A 165 6.02 -5.89 10.54
C VAL A 165 5.44 -4.98 9.47
N ASP A 166 4.34 -4.29 9.79
CA ASP A 166 3.69 -3.33 8.90
C ASP A 166 4.63 -2.16 8.53
N SER A 167 4.36 -1.50 7.39
CA SER A 167 5.11 -0.32 6.95
C SER A 167 4.98 0.84 7.95
N THR A 168 6.03 1.64 8.07
CA THR A 168 5.94 2.98 8.68
C THR A 168 5.03 3.85 7.82
N ILE A 169 4.12 4.61 8.44
CA ILE A 169 3.26 5.58 7.75
C ILE A 169 3.75 6.97 8.09
N LEU A 170 4.22 7.67 7.07
CA LEU A 170 4.79 9.01 7.14
C LEU A 170 3.85 10.02 6.45
N ASP A 171 3.28 10.94 7.21
CA ASP A 171 2.44 12.00 6.66
C ASP A 171 3.29 13.22 6.32
N LEU A 172 3.31 13.55 5.04
CA LEU A 172 4.00 14.70 4.44
C LEU A 172 3.03 15.76 3.89
N SER A 173 1.73 15.63 4.19
CA SER A 173 0.70 16.53 3.65
C SER A 173 0.63 17.88 4.35
N GLY A 174 1.23 18.01 5.54
CA GLY A 174 1.28 19.22 6.35
C GLY A 174 2.64 19.97 6.27
N ASN A 175 2.77 20.99 7.09
CA ASN A 175 4.02 21.78 7.17
C ASN A 175 5.12 21.06 7.99
N LYS A 176 4.75 20.10 8.81
CA LYS A 176 5.64 19.25 9.59
C LYS A 176 5.34 17.79 9.30
N VAL A 177 6.36 16.97 9.40
CA VAL A 177 6.25 15.51 9.18
C VAL A 177 5.67 14.85 10.41
N LYS A 178 4.76 13.88 10.21
CA LYS A 178 4.18 13.05 11.28
C LYS A 178 4.39 11.57 10.98
N ILE A 179 4.75 10.81 11.99
CA ILE A 179 4.68 9.34 11.92
C ILE A 179 3.32 8.92 12.47
N LEU A 180 2.42 8.50 11.58
CA LEU A 180 1.08 8.05 11.98
C LEU A 180 1.07 6.58 12.45
N ARG A 181 2.05 5.80 12.00
CA ARG A 181 2.30 4.44 12.46
C ARG A 181 3.78 4.16 12.37
N GLN A 182 4.34 3.69 13.48
CA GLN A 182 5.72 3.22 13.52
C GLN A 182 5.79 1.80 12.96
N GLY A 183 6.59 1.61 11.92
CA GLY A 183 7.00 0.32 11.38
C GLY A 183 8.51 0.14 11.55
N SER A 184 9.15 -0.52 10.57
CA SER A 184 10.60 -0.79 10.62
C SER A 184 11.47 0.44 10.34
N ILE A 185 10.96 1.46 9.64
CA ILE A 185 11.69 2.72 9.40
C ILE A 185 11.41 3.68 10.54
N THR A 186 12.45 4.08 11.26
CA THR A 186 12.36 4.97 12.42
C THR A 186 12.52 6.44 12.04
N GLN A 187 12.20 7.34 12.97
CA GLN A 187 12.46 8.78 12.81
C GLN A 187 13.97 9.04 12.64
N GLU A 188 14.82 8.31 13.36
CA GLU A 188 16.27 8.40 13.28
C GLU A 188 16.77 8.01 11.88
N ASP A 189 16.22 6.96 11.29
CA ASP A 189 16.55 6.54 9.91
C ASP A 189 16.23 7.66 8.91
N ILE A 190 15.07 8.31 9.08
CA ILE A 190 14.65 9.42 8.23
C ILE A 190 15.57 10.63 8.42
N LEU A 191 15.85 11.01 9.66
CA LEU A 191 16.74 12.15 9.97
C LEU A 191 18.17 11.91 9.51
N ALA A 192 18.65 10.66 9.52
CA ALA A 192 19.97 10.31 8.97
C ALA A 192 20.09 10.61 7.47
N LYS A 193 18.99 10.52 6.72
CA LYS A 193 18.95 10.85 5.28
C LYS A 193 18.57 12.30 5.01
N LEU A 194 17.73 12.88 5.86
CA LEU A 194 17.17 14.23 5.73
C LEU A 194 17.27 14.99 7.07
N PRO A 195 18.46 15.45 7.47
CA PRO A 195 18.68 16.04 8.79
C PRO A 195 17.96 17.38 9.01
N LYS A 196 17.42 18.01 7.95
CA LYS A 196 16.71 19.28 8.03
C LYS A 196 15.18 19.14 8.06
N ILE A 197 14.65 17.93 8.02
CA ILE A 197 13.20 17.70 8.12
C ILE A 197 12.74 18.02 9.55
N SER A 198 11.60 18.71 9.66
CA SER A 198 10.97 19.06 10.92
C SER A 198 9.80 18.12 11.22
N PHE A 199 9.91 17.35 12.28
CA PHE A 199 8.81 16.51 12.77
C PHE A 199 7.90 17.31 13.69
N GLU A 200 6.62 16.91 13.75
CA GLU A 200 5.68 17.39 14.75
C GLU A 200 6.10 16.83 16.12
N GLU A 201 6.13 17.69 17.14
CA GLU A 201 6.37 17.27 18.51
C GLU A 201 5.16 16.47 19.00
N VAL A 202 5.41 15.32 19.62
CA VAL A 202 4.37 14.45 20.20
C VAL A 202 3.89 14.99 21.53
#